data_a251b898ca5f86b2cf31c519cea264a7
#
_entry.id   a251b898ca5f86b2cf31c519cea264a7
#
_cell.length_a   1.000
_cell.length_b   1.000
_cell.length_c   1.000
_cell.angle_alpha   90.00
_cell.angle_beta   90.00
_cell.angle_gamma   90.00
#
_symmetry.space_group_name_H-M   'P 1'
#
loop_
_entity.id
_entity.type
_entity.pdbx_description
1 polymer ?
#
loop_
_entity_poly.entity_id
_entity_poly.type
_entity_poly.pdbx_seq_one_letter_code
_entity_poly.pdbx_strand_id
1 'polypeptide(L)'
;MAFELEDQIMPVARELAVIPLSQNALVNASPLTQTFPLFRDKSGVYHFPDTISVFGEFGFAMNVVDKREGTNNVYQFHRAELIVDGNLEFELSYDRIPFNQGKFAKTMIEYDLKRKNLGEFQKLYRLPEHRKISIHSLDKSGILGLAPGVHSVEIRIFDAHGNKTIIKGTVAATFPMTLEASEIFRDNKVVTLALSPKRGGLAIRNAVVYSFTKYGFADKKVEIIHSEQVKKDLHITLQLRSVKDRILQVIGINQLGGMVDP
;
A
#
# COMPACT_ATOMS: atom_id res chain seq x y z
N MET A 1 15.28 -44.01 4.30
CA MET A 1 15.99 -42.99 5.09
C MET A 1 15.82 -41.69 4.32
N ALA A 2 14.96 -40.81 4.75
CA ALA A 2 14.85 -39.48 4.16
C ALA A 2 15.94 -38.64 4.80
N PHE A 3 16.91 -38.17 3.99
CA PHE A 3 17.86 -37.17 4.46
C PHE A 3 17.06 -35.84 4.52
N GLU A 4 16.70 -35.40 5.71
CA GLU A 4 16.31 -34.01 5.93
C GLU A 4 17.57 -33.17 5.76
N LEU A 5 17.65 -32.43 4.68
CA LEU A 5 18.66 -31.40 4.50
C LEU A 5 18.26 -30.26 5.45
N GLU A 6 19.06 -30.05 6.51
CA GLU A 6 18.92 -28.86 7.35
C GLU A 6 19.12 -27.61 6.51
N ASP A 7 18.15 -26.74 6.49
CA ASP A 7 18.25 -25.43 5.85
C ASP A 7 18.38 -24.34 6.93
N GLN A 8 19.47 -23.57 6.86
CA GLN A 8 19.76 -22.48 7.80
C GLN A 8 19.67 -21.09 7.12
N ILE A 9 19.28 -21.06 5.84
CA ILE A 9 19.20 -19.82 5.09
C ILE A 9 17.89 -19.11 5.42
N MET A 10 17.98 -17.93 6.03
CA MET A 10 16.79 -17.12 6.31
C MET A 10 16.22 -16.49 5.03
N PRO A 11 14.90 -16.38 4.90
CA PRO A 11 14.26 -15.64 3.82
C PRO A 11 14.77 -14.20 3.75
N VAL A 12 14.97 -13.68 2.54
CA VAL A 12 15.43 -12.31 2.27
C VAL A 12 14.24 -11.44 1.90
N ALA A 13 13.90 -10.49 2.76
CA ALA A 13 12.88 -9.49 2.48
C ALA A 13 13.49 -8.36 1.62
N ARG A 14 12.97 -8.18 0.40
CA ARG A 14 13.49 -7.17 -0.54
C ARG A 14 12.73 -5.87 -0.46
N GLU A 15 11.41 -5.96 -0.62
CA GLU A 15 10.53 -4.80 -0.74
C GLU A 15 9.19 -5.05 -0.05
N LEU A 16 8.64 -4.00 0.48
CA LEU A 16 7.27 -3.92 0.96
C LEU A 16 6.42 -3.18 -0.07
N ALA A 17 5.21 -3.67 -0.34
CA ALA A 17 4.18 -2.89 -1.03
C ALA A 17 3.07 -2.52 -0.06
N VAL A 18 2.55 -1.30 -0.18
CA VAL A 18 1.34 -0.83 0.52
C VAL A 18 0.29 -0.52 -0.53
N ILE A 19 -0.85 -1.18 -0.41
CA ILE A 19 -1.92 -1.22 -1.41
C ILE A 19 -3.15 -0.52 -0.84
N PRO A 20 -3.61 0.62 -1.43
CA PRO A 20 -4.92 1.19 -1.11
C PRO A 20 -6.03 0.20 -1.50
N LEU A 21 -6.98 -0.07 -0.60
CA LEU A 21 -8.02 -1.08 -0.79
C LEU A 21 -9.44 -0.52 -0.79
N SER A 22 -9.63 0.74 -0.44
CA SER A 22 -10.91 1.44 -0.57
C SER A 22 -10.78 2.63 -1.53
N GLN A 23 -11.92 3.13 -1.99
CA GLN A 23 -11.97 4.20 -3.01
C GLN A 23 -11.21 5.47 -2.58
N ASN A 24 -11.23 5.78 -1.28
CA ASN A 24 -10.60 6.97 -0.72
C ASN A 24 -9.27 6.66 -0.02
N ALA A 25 -8.78 5.42 -0.12
CA ALA A 25 -7.54 5.05 0.54
C ALA A 25 -6.32 5.66 -0.15
N LEU A 26 -5.39 6.14 0.66
CA LEU A 26 -4.19 6.83 0.20
C LEU A 26 -2.95 6.28 0.92
N VAL A 27 -1.85 6.21 0.20
CA VAL A 27 -0.52 5.90 0.71
C VAL A 27 0.43 7.02 0.28
N ASN A 28 0.99 7.77 1.23
CA ASN A 28 1.81 8.97 0.97
C ASN A 28 1.13 9.92 -0.03
N ALA A 29 -0.14 10.25 0.23
CA ALA A 29 -0.98 11.08 -0.64
C ALA A 29 -1.12 10.54 -2.08
N SER A 30 -1.07 9.22 -2.28
CA SER A 30 -1.29 8.56 -3.56
C SER A 30 -2.36 7.48 -3.45
N PRO A 31 -3.34 7.42 -4.36
CA PRO A 31 -4.30 6.31 -4.46
C PRO A 31 -3.70 5.08 -5.15
N LEU A 32 -2.42 5.12 -5.52
CA LEU A 32 -1.73 4.04 -6.19
C LEU A 32 -0.95 3.20 -5.19
N THR A 33 -0.83 1.92 -5.48
CA THR A 33 0.13 1.03 -4.79
C THR A 33 1.53 1.62 -4.84
N GLN A 34 2.19 1.65 -3.68
CA GLN A 34 3.57 2.09 -3.55
C GLN A 34 4.44 0.96 -3.04
N THR A 35 5.67 0.89 -3.53
CA THR A 35 6.68 -0.06 -3.09
C THR A 35 7.81 0.66 -2.37
N PHE A 36 8.36 0.02 -1.35
CA PHE A 36 9.38 0.55 -0.47
C PHE A 36 10.52 -0.47 -0.34
N PRO A 37 11.74 -0.13 -0.72
CA PRO A 37 12.88 -0.99 -0.47
C PRO A 37 13.10 -1.13 1.04
N LEU A 38 13.47 -2.32 1.49
CA LEU A 38 13.75 -2.59 2.88
C LEU A 38 15.27 -2.58 3.10
N PHE A 39 15.70 -2.09 4.24
CA PHE A 39 17.12 -2.16 4.62
C PHE A 39 17.30 -3.04 5.84
N ARG A 40 18.37 -3.82 5.85
CA ARG A 40 18.71 -4.74 6.94
C ARG A 40 19.74 -4.10 7.86
N ASP A 41 19.44 -4.09 9.16
CA ASP A 41 20.36 -3.61 10.16
C ASP A 41 21.41 -4.68 10.56
N LYS A 42 22.34 -4.31 11.45
CA LYS A 42 23.41 -5.20 11.93
C LYS A 42 22.89 -6.38 12.76
N SER A 43 21.69 -6.29 13.32
CA SER A 43 21.05 -7.37 14.07
C SER A 43 20.32 -8.36 13.16
N GLY A 44 20.22 -8.07 11.86
CA GLY A 44 19.53 -8.89 10.88
C GLY A 44 18.05 -8.56 10.70
N VAL A 45 17.54 -7.54 11.38
CA VAL A 45 16.16 -7.05 11.26
C VAL A 45 16.06 -6.12 10.05
N TYR A 46 15.00 -6.26 9.28
CA TYR A 46 14.67 -5.36 8.18
C TYR A 46 13.79 -4.21 8.65
N HIS A 47 13.95 -3.05 8.04
CA HIS A 47 13.20 -1.84 8.40
C HIS A 47 12.58 -1.16 7.19
N PHE A 48 11.43 -0.52 7.41
CA PHE A 48 10.88 0.44 6.45
C PHE A 48 11.86 1.62 6.31
N PRO A 49 11.95 2.25 5.12
CA PRO A 49 12.85 3.39 4.94
C PRO A 49 12.45 4.59 5.79
N ASP A 50 11.14 4.83 5.94
CA ASP A 50 10.53 5.93 6.67
C ASP A 50 9.17 5.53 7.24
N THR A 51 8.56 6.41 8.03
CA THR A 51 7.14 6.28 8.42
C THR A 51 6.26 6.49 7.20
N ILE A 52 5.42 5.49 6.89
CA ILE A 52 4.53 5.53 5.74
C ILE A 52 3.21 6.17 6.16
N SER A 53 2.83 7.27 5.48
CA SER A 53 1.54 7.91 5.74
C SER A 53 0.41 7.15 5.05
N VAL A 54 -0.68 6.85 5.77
CA VAL A 54 -1.83 6.10 5.27
C VAL A 54 -3.14 6.79 5.63
N PHE A 55 -4.13 6.60 4.75
CA PHE A 55 -5.51 7.02 4.98
C PHE A 55 -6.45 5.97 4.39
N GLY A 56 -7.59 5.70 5.06
CA GLY A 56 -8.56 4.69 4.63
C GLY A 56 -8.06 3.25 4.80
N GLU A 57 -8.68 2.34 4.08
CA GLU A 57 -8.33 0.91 4.15
C GLU A 57 -7.16 0.57 3.23
N PHE A 58 -6.19 -0.15 3.76
CA PHE A 58 -5.01 -0.57 3.02
C PHE A 58 -4.56 -1.98 3.42
N GLY A 59 -3.70 -2.57 2.61
CA GLY A 59 -3.06 -3.86 2.89
C GLY A 59 -1.58 -3.85 2.56
N PHE A 60 -0.86 -4.79 3.14
CA PHE A 60 0.56 -5.00 2.85
C PHE A 60 0.77 -6.17 1.89
N ALA A 61 1.81 -6.09 1.07
CA ALA A 61 2.34 -7.25 0.35
C ALA A 61 3.87 -7.23 0.37
N MET A 62 4.49 -8.40 0.32
CA MET A 62 5.93 -8.56 0.50
C MET A 62 6.55 -9.22 -0.72
N ASN A 63 7.65 -8.66 -1.21
CA ASN A 63 8.58 -9.31 -2.11
C ASN A 63 9.67 -9.98 -1.27
N VAL A 64 9.60 -11.30 -1.20
CA VAL A 64 10.52 -12.12 -0.43
C VAL A 64 11.16 -13.15 -1.35
N VAL A 65 12.43 -13.39 -1.14
CA VAL A 65 13.18 -14.46 -1.80
C VAL A 65 13.70 -15.42 -0.75
N ASP A 66 13.27 -16.64 -0.83
CA ASP A 66 13.80 -17.74 -0.05
C ASP A 66 14.70 -18.62 -0.92
N LYS A 67 15.84 -19.01 -0.38
CA LYS A 67 16.81 -19.91 -1.01
C LYS A 67 17.07 -21.07 -0.09
N ARG A 68 17.17 -22.25 -0.65
CA ARG A 68 17.49 -23.45 0.11
C ARG A 68 18.92 -23.90 -0.19
N GLU A 69 19.60 -24.40 0.82
CA GLU A 69 20.93 -24.98 0.65
C GLU A 69 20.95 -26.11 -0.38
N GLY A 70 22.00 -26.15 -1.19
CA GLY A 70 22.19 -27.18 -2.22
C GLY A 70 21.33 -27.04 -3.47
N THR A 71 20.55 -25.96 -3.62
CA THR A 71 19.74 -25.69 -4.81
C THR A 71 19.86 -24.24 -5.28
N ASN A 72 19.70 -24.02 -6.61
CA ASN A 72 19.61 -22.69 -7.18
C ASN A 72 18.15 -22.18 -7.30
N ASN A 73 17.20 -22.95 -6.81
CA ASN A 73 15.80 -22.55 -6.85
C ASN A 73 15.50 -21.40 -5.90
N VAL A 74 14.58 -20.55 -6.33
CA VAL A 74 14.07 -19.45 -5.55
C VAL A 74 12.64 -19.77 -5.18
N TYR A 75 12.36 -19.68 -3.89
CA TYR A 75 11.03 -19.95 -3.33
C TYR A 75 10.42 -18.66 -2.75
N GLN A 76 9.13 -18.71 -2.53
CA GLN A 76 8.41 -17.75 -1.71
C GLN A 76 8.46 -18.22 -0.25
N PHE A 77 8.06 -17.36 0.68
CA PHE A 77 7.95 -17.76 2.09
C PHE A 77 6.87 -18.82 2.31
N HIS A 78 7.04 -19.60 3.37
CA HIS A 78 6.08 -20.62 3.79
C HIS A 78 4.97 -20.08 4.69
N ARG A 79 5.33 -19.22 5.65
CA ARG A 79 4.39 -18.58 6.59
C ARG A 79 4.72 -17.11 6.76
N ALA A 80 3.68 -16.31 6.98
CA ALA A 80 3.81 -14.89 7.33
C ALA A 80 2.82 -14.48 8.41
N GLU A 81 3.25 -13.57 9.27
CA GLU A 81 2.45 -12.93 10.31
C GLU A 81 2.54 -11.42 10.13
N LEU A 82 1.40 -10.72 10.21
CA LEU A 82 1.30 -9.26 10.25
C LEU A 82 0.80 -8.84 11.63
N ILE A 83 1.58 -8.06 12.33
CA ILE A 83 1.32 -7.59 13.68
C ILE A 83 1.30 -6.06 13.67
N VAL A 84 0.24 -5.47 14.20
CA VAL A 84 0.09 -4.02 14.33
C VAL A 84 -0.18 -3.68 15.78
N ASP A 85 0.62 -2.79 16.37
CA ASP A 85 0.57 -2.41 17.78
C ASP A 85 0.53 -3.60 18.74
N GLY A 86 1.32 -4.65 18.40
CA GLY A 86 1.40 -5.89 19.17
C GLY A 86 0.25 -6.87 18.94
N ASN A 87 -0.76 -6.52 18.14
CA ASN A 87 -1.88 -7.40 17.84
C ASN A 87 -1.66 -8.11 16.50
N LEU A 88 -1.89 -9.42 16.47
CA LEU A 88 -1.86 -10.21 15.25
C LEU A 88 -3.09 -9.87 14.38
N GLU A 89 -2.86 -9.28 13.21
CA GLU A 89 -3.91 -8.82 12.28
C GLU A 89 -4.09 -9.76 11.09
N PHE A 90 -3.04 -10.53 10.76
CA PHE A 90 -3.10 -11.51 9.68
C PHE A 90 -2.06 -12.60 9.88
N GLU A 91 -2.43 -13.81 9.54
CA GLU A 91 -1.53 -14.96 9.45
C GLU A 91 -1.82 -15.75 8.17
N LEU A 92 -0.79 -16.16 7.50
CA LEU A 92 -0.82 -16.96 6.27
C LEU A 92 0.16 -18.11 6.41
N SER A 93 -0.30 -19.35 6.17
CA SER A 93 0.55 -20.55 6.11
C SER A 93 0.23 -21.40 4.88
N TYR A 94 1.26 -21.89 4.20
CA TYR A 94 1.18 -22.74 3.02
C TYR A 94 1.50 -24.21 3.33
N ASP A 95 1.11 -24.73 4.51
CA ASP A 95 1.41 -26.09 4.92
C ASP A 95 0.84 -27.14 3.97
N ARG A 96 -0.42 -26.96 3.56
CA ARG A 96 -1.09 -27.86 2.61
C ARG A 96 -2.05 -27.10 1.71
N ILE A 97 -1.76 -27.09 0.42
CA ILE A 97 -2.68 -26.57 -0.58
C ILE A 97 -3.28 -27.75 -1.35
N PRO A 98 -4.59 -28.00 -1.25
CA PRO A 98 -5.23 -29.01 -2.09
C PRO A 98 -4.99 -28.72 -3.57
N PHE A 99 -4.74 -29.77 -4.37
CA PHE A 99 -4.38 -29.60 -5.78
C PHE A 99 -5.39 -28.79 -6.58
N ASN A 100 -6.69 -28.95 -6.29
CA ASN A 100 -7.78 -28.17 -6.90
C ASN A 100 -7.79 -26.68 -6.50
N GLN A 101 -7.07 -26.31 -5.46
CA GLN A 101 -6.95 -24.94 -4.97
C GLN A 101 -5.66 -24.24 -5.44
N GLY A 102 -4.72 -24.94 -6.05
CA GLY A 102 -3.44 -24.36 -6.50
C GLY A 102 -3.58 -23.17 -7.45
N LYS A 103 -4.64 -23.13 -8.26
CA LYS A 103 -4.96 -21.97 -9.11
C LYS A 103 -5.31 -20.71 -8.32
N PHE A 104 -5.90 -20.87 -7.14
CA PHE A 104 -6.29 -19.75 -6.27
C PHE A 104 -5.08 -19.20 -5.48
N ALA A 105 -4.05 -20.01 -5.22
CA ALA A 105 -2.84 -19.52 -4.55
C ALA A 105 -2.19 -18.37 -5.34
N LYS A 106 -2.30 -18.36 -6.67
CA LYS A 106 -1.83 -17.28 -7.53
C LYS A 106 -2.56 -15.95 -7.28
N THR A 107 -3.77 -15.97 -6.73
CA THR A 107 -4.52 -14.74 -6.41
C THR A 107 -3.96 -14.02 -5.18
N MET A 108 -3.12 -14.70 -4.39
CA MET A 108 -2.39 -14.08 -3.28
C MET A 108 -1.20 -13.23 -3.75
N ILE A 109 -0.85 -13.29 -5.03
CA ILE A 109 0.18 -12.42 -5.61
C ILE A 109 -0.48 -11.12 -6.07
N GLU A 110 0.18 -9.99 -5.80
CA GLU A 110 -0.26 -8.69 -6.30
C GLU A 110 0.01 -8.60 -7.82
N TYR A 111 -1.05 -8.79 -8.58
CA TYR A 111 -0.97 -8.95 -10.03
C TYR A 111 -0.45 -7.71 -10.75
N ASP A 112 -0.85 -6.53 -10.32
CA ASP A 112 -0.45 -5.29 -10.99
C ASP A 112 1.05 -5.02 -10.87
N LEU A 113 1.66 -5.32 -9.73
CA LEU A 113 3.10 -5.22 -9.54
C LEU A 113 3.84 -6.24 -10.41
N LYS A 114 3.36 -7.49 -10.45
CA LYS A 114 3.91 -8.53 -11.32
C LYS A 114 3.82 -8.15 -12.80
N ARG A 115 2.66 -7.65 -13.25
CA ARG A 115 2.44 -7.21 -14.64
C ARG A 115 3.37 -6.06 -15.05
N LYS A 116 3.73 -5.19 -14.10
CA LYS A 116 4.68 -4.09 -14.29
C LYS A 116 6.15 -4.52 -14.20
N ASN A 117 6.43 -5.81 -14.05
CA ASN A 117 7.77 -6.39 -13.84
C ASN A 117 8.51 -5.84 -12.59
N LEU A 118 7.76 -5.43 -11.57
CA LEU A 118 8.30 -4.95 -10.30
C LEU A 118 8.61 -6.10 -9.32
N GLY A 119 8.25 -7.33 -9.67
CA GLY A 119 8.48 -8.52 -8.85
C GLY A 119 7.18 -9.21 -8.42
N GLU A 120 7.32 -10.31 -7.69
CA GLU A 120 6.20 -11.03 -7.12
C GLU A 120 6.02 -10.62 -5.65
N PHE A 121 4.97 -9.86 -5.40
CA PHE A 121 4.58 -9.44 -4.05
C PHE A 121 3.43 -10.29 -3.55
N GLN A 122 3.64 -10.98 -2.46
CA GLN A 122 2.65 -11.83 -1.83
C GLN A 122 1.85 -11.03 -0.80
N LYS A 123 0.53 -11.07 -0.95
CA LYS A 123 -0.41 -10.31 -0.11
C LYS A 123 -0.40 -10.81 1.32
N LEU A 124 -0.36 -9.88 2.27
CA LEU A 124 -0.56 -10.10 3.69
C LEU A 124 -1.97 -9.67 4.11
N TYR A 125 -2.92 -9.84 3.22
CA TYR A 125 -4.35 -9.59 3.45
C TYR A 125 -5.18 -10.50 2.57
N ARG A 126 -6.44 -10.66 2.94
CA ARG A 126 -7.40 -11.53 2.27
C ARG A 126 -8.62 -10.76 1.81
N LEU A 127 -8.87 -10.77 0.51
CA LEU A 127 -10.12 -10.31 -0.08
C LEU A 127 -11.19 -11.41 0.03
N PRO A 128 -12.49 -11.07 -0.10
CA PRO A 128 -13.57 -12.07 0.00
C PRO A 128 -13.41 -13.27 -0.93
N GLU A 129 -12.88 -13.09 -2.14
CA GLU A 129 -12.62 -14.15 -3.11
C GLU A 129 -11.52 -15.12 -2.68
N HIS A 130 -10.61 -14.71 -1.78
CA HIS A 130 -9.54 -15.56 -1.24
C HIS A 130 -10.03 -16.58 -0.20
N ARG A 131 -11.29 -16.49 0.25
CA ARG A 131 -11.87 -17.44 1.24
C ARG A 131 -11.90 -18.88 0.77
N LYS A 132 -11.75 -19.11 -0.54
CA LYS A 132 -11.71 -20.45 -1.15
C LYS A 132 -10.37 -21.17 -0.96
N ILE A 133 -9.37 -20.53 -0.37
CA ILE A 133 -8.03 -21.08 -0.19
C ILE A 133 -7.89 -21.49 1.27
N SER A 134 -7.59 -22.76 1.52
CA SER A 134 -7.37 -23.29 2.88
C SER A 134 -5.93 -23.04 3.36
N ILE A 135 -5.51 -21.76 3.35
CA ILE A 135 -4.14 -21.36 3.73
C ILE A 135 -4.11 -20.35 4.87
N HIS A 136 -5.23 -20.13 5.55
CA HIS A 136 -5.33 -19.12 6.60
C HIS A 136 -5.74 -19.72 7.92
N SER A 137 -5.10 -19.29 8.98
CA SER A 137 -5.38 -19.72 10.35
C SER A 137 -6.19 -18.72 11.17
N LEU A 138 -6.30 -17.47 10.72
CA LEU A 138 -6.98 -16.39 11.45
C LEU A 138 -8.24 -15.89 10.73
N ASP A 139 -9.26 -15.51 11.51
CA ASP A 139 -10.49 -14.88 10.97
C ASP A 139 -10.27 -13.43 10.50
N LYS A 140 -9.22 -12.77 10.95
CA LYS A 140 -8.88 -11.41 10.54
C LYS A 140 -8.39 -11.38 9.09
N SER A 141 -8.81 -10.35 8.36
CA SER A 141 -8.53 -10.26 6.92
C SER A 141 -7.16 -9.67 6.58
N GLY A 142 -6.48 -9.00 7.51
CA GLY A 142 -5.26 -8.24 7.22
C GLY A 142 -5.50 -6.93 6.46
N ILE A 143 -6.76 -6.60 6.17
CA ILE A 143 -7.14 -5.28 5.68
C ILE A 143 -7.15 -4.34 6.88
N LEU A 144 -6.34 -3.30 6.83
CA LEU A 144 -6.13 -2.38 7.94
C LEU A 144 -6.88 -1.08 7.70
N GLY A 145 -7.72 -0.69 8.67
CA GLY A 145 -8.30 0.63 8.80
C GLY A 145 -7.92 1.18 10.17
N LEU A 146 -6.81 1.90 10.25
CA LEU A 146 -6.23 2.33 11.52
C LEU A 146 -6.85 3.65 12.02
N ALA A 147 -6.97 3.77 13.33
CA ALA A 147 -7.32 5.04 13.96
C ALA A 147 -6.19 6.08 13.69
N PRO A 148 -6.51 7.38 13.67
CA PRO A 148 -5.48 8.39 13.48
C PRO A 148 -4.39 8.33 14.56
N GLY A 149 -3.13 8.35 14.13
CA GLY A 149 -1.97 8.21 15.01
C GLY A 149 -0.80 7.48 14.33
N VAL A 150 0.24 7.24 15.10
CA VAL A 150 1.40 6.45 14.67
C VAL A 150 1.28 5.03 15.22
N HIS A 151 1.36 4.06 14.33
CA HIS A 151 1.20 2.65 14.63
C HIS A 151 2.47 1.89 14.31
N SER A 152 2.86 0.98 15.18
CA SER A 152 3.97 0.06 14.96
C SER A 152 3.53 -1.11 14.09
N VAL A 153 4.38 -1.51 13.14
CA VAL A 153 4.15 -2.66 12.27
C VAL A 153 5.32 -3.62 12.41
N GLU A 154 5.01 -4.89 12.66
CA GLU A 154 5.97 -5.98 12.60
C GLU A 154 5.44 -7.05 11.66
N ILE A 155 6.27 -7.44 10.69
CA ILE A 155 5.98 -8.57 9.79
C ILE A 155 7.02 -9.65 10.07
N ARG A 156 6.55 -10.88 10.28
CA ARG A 156 7.39 -12.05 10.45
C ARG A 156 7.20 -12.99 9.28
N ILE A 157 8.29 -13.35 8.65
CA ILE A 157 8.31 -14.26 7.51
C ILE A 157 9.08 -15.51 7.90
N PHE A 158 8.53 -16.67 7.55
CA PHE A 158 9.13 -17.96 7.86
C PHE A 158 9.28 -18.78 6.57
N ASP A 159 10.37 -19.50 6.44
CA ASP A 159 10.51 -20.59 5.47
C ASP A 159 9.85 -21.90 5.95
N ALA A 160 9.98 -22.96 5.18
CA ALA A 160 9.43 -24.27 5.52
C ALA A 160 10.18 -24.99 6.66
N HIS A 161 11.39 -24.52 7.03
CA HIS A 161 12.23 -25.08 8.10
C HIS A 161 12.12 -24.28 9.40
N GLY A 162 11.36 -23.18 9.38
CA GLY A 162 11.14 -22.32 10.54
C GLY A 162 12.18 -21.21 10.70
N ASN A 163 13.10 -21.04 9.74
CA ASN A 163 13.98 -19.88 9.74
C ASN A 163 13.16 -18.60 9.58
N LYS A 164 13.44 -17.60 10.43
CA LYS A 164 12.58 -16.43 10.59
C LYS A 164 13.30 -15.14 10.20
N THR A 165 12.64 -14.33 9.39
CA THR A 165 13.01 -12.96 9.09
C THR A 165 11.99 -12.00 9.68
N ILE A 166 12.47 -10.93 10.34
CA ILE A 166 11.65 -9.92 10.99
C ILE A 166 11.80 -8.60 10.23
N ILE A 167 10.67 -7.96 9.95
CA ILE A 167 10.59 -6.65 9.33
C ILE A 167 9.82 -5.72 10.28
N LYS A 168 10.35 -4.53 10.55
CA LYS A 168 9.74 -3.53 11.44
C LYS A 168 9.62 -2.19 10.76
N GLY A 169 8.59 -1.45 11.15
CA GLY A 169 8.39 -0.09 10.68
C GLY A 169 7.22 0.59 11.37
N THR A 170 6.92 1.78 10.90
CA THR A 170 5.81 2.58 11.40
C THR A 170 4.93 3.06 10.27
N VAL A 171 3.64 3.15 10.54
CA VAL A 171 2.67 3.83 9.67
C VAL A 171 2.02 4.97 10.46
N ALA A 172 1.80 6.10 9.79
CA ALA A 172 1.07 7.23 10.34
C ALA A 172 -0.30 7.29 9.69
N ALA A 173 -1.34 6.88 10.41
CA ALA A 173 -2.71 7.03 9.97
C ALA A 173 -3.17 8.48 10.18
N THR A 174 -3.73 9.09 9.13
CA THR A 174 -4.12 10.50 9.15
C THR A 174 -5.61 10.65 9.44
N PHE A 175 -5.99 11.82 9.94
CA PHE A 175 -7.40 12.18 10.16
C PHE A 175 -8.12 12.36 8.83
N PRO A 176 -9.38 11.93 8.73
CA PRO A 176 -10.22 12.28 7.60
C PRO A 176 -10.48 13.81 7.67
N MET A 177 -9.89 14.55 6.77
CA MET A 177 -10.21 15.95 6.55
C MET A 177 -10.84 16.08 5.17
N THR A 178 -11.94 16.81 5.09
CA THR A 178 -12.61 17.07 3.82
C THR A 178 -12.31 18.48 3.34
N LEU A 179 -12.07 18.61 2.05
CA LEU A 179 -11.96 19.90 1.38
C LEU A 179 -13.16 20.09 0.43
N GLU A 180 -13.37 21.34 0.02
CA GLU A 180 -14.27 21.67 -1.07
C GLU A 180 -13.43 22.13 -2.25
N ALA A 181 -13.66 21.51 -3.41
CA ALA A 181 -13.04 21.93 -4.66
C ALA A 181 -14.08 22.63 -5.51
N SER A 182 -13.82 23.86 -5.90
CA SER A 182 -14.65 24.63 -6.82
C SER A 182 -13.85 25.02 -8.06
N GLU A 183 -14.51 24.91 -9.21
CA GLU A 183 -13.91 25.34 -10.47
C GLU A 183 -13.98 26.87 -10.59
N ILE A 184 -12.84 27.52 -10.76
CA ILE A 184 -12.75 28.97 -10.98
C ILE A 184 -12.69 29.29 -12.48
N PHE A 185 -11.97 28.46 -13.24
CA PHE A 185 -11.73 28.69 -14.66
C PHE A 185 -11.57 27.37 -15.39
N ARG A 186 -12.09 27.32 -16.61
CA ARG A 186 -11.92 26.19 -17.52
C ARG A 186 -11.76 26.67 -18.95
N ASP A 187 -10.75 26.14 -19.59
CA ASP A 187 -10.56 26.19 -21.05
C ASP A 187 -10.29 24.76 -21.55
N ASN A 188 -10.17 24.55 -22.86
CA ASN A 188 -10.06 23.24 -23.50
C ASN A 188 -9.03 22.29 -22.88
N LYS A 189 -7.95 22.81 -22.29
CA LYS A 189 -6.85 22.00 -21.70
C LYS A 189 -6.41 22.47 -20.32
N VAL A 190 -6.98 23.55 -19.84
CA VAL A 190 -6.58 24.14 -18.56
C VAL A 190 -7.79 24.27 -17.65
N VAL A 191 -7.62 23.84 -16.40
CA VAL A 191 -8.64 23.98 -15.36
C VAL A 191 -7.97 24.59 -14.14
N THR A 192 -8.60 25.64 -13.57
CA THR A 192 -8.18 26.20 -12.29
C THR A 192 -9.23 25.86 -11.24
N LEU A 193 -8.78 25.26 -10.13
CA LEU A 193 -9.59 24.89 -9.01
C LEU A 193 -9.20 25.68 -7.77
N ALA A 194 -10.19 26.12 -7.00
CA ALA A 194 -10.00 26.59 -5.64
C ALA A 194 -10.26 25.41 -4.70
N LEU A 195 -9.30 25.15 -3.84
CA LEU A 195 -9.37 24.12 -2.80
C LEU A 195 -9.52 24.79 -1.45
N SER A 196 -10.69 24.66 -0.85
CA SER A 196 -11.03 25.29 0.42
C SER A 196 -11.17 24.25 1.52
N PRO A 197 -10.59 24.45 2.72
CA PRO A 197 -10.83 23.55 3.83
C PRO A 197 -12.28 23.68 4.30
N LYS A 198 -12.98 22.56 4.55
CA LYS A 198 -14.29 22.61 5.21
C LYS A 198 -14.18 23.22 6.62
N ARG A 199 -15.30 23.69 7.14
CA ARG A 199 -15.43 24.49 8.39
C ARG A 199 -14.41 24.13 9.46
N GLY A 200 -13.62 25.13 9.86
CA GLY A 200 -12.62 24.99 10.93
C GLY A 200 -11.31 24.32 10.55
N GLY A 201 -11.18 23.90 9.28
CA GLY A 201 -9.98 23.21 8.78
C GLY A 201 -8.74 24.10 8.72
N LEU A 202 -7.58 23.46 8.77
CA LEU A 202 -6.28 24.09 8.55
C LEU A 202 -6.14 24.49 7.08
N ALA A 203 -5.36 25.55 6.83
CA ALA A 203 -5.07 25.98 5.46
C ALA A 203 -4.43 24.86 4.64
N ILE A 204 -4.91 24.70 3.40
CA ILE A 204 -4.32 23.77 2.44
C ILE A 204 -3.05 24.43 1.89
N ARG A 205 -1.92 23.74 1.96
CA ARG A 205 -0.61 24.28 1.57
C ARG A 205 -0.05 23.66 0.32
N ASN A 206 -0.50 22.46 0.01
CA ASN A 206 -0.08 21.74 -1.19
C ASN A 206 -1.24 20.85 -1.67
N ALA A 207 -1.18 20.40 -2.90
CA ALA A 207 -2.13 19.47 -3.46
C ALA A 207 -1.46 18.48 -4.40
N VAL A 208 -2.06 17.30 -4.50
CA VAL A 208 -1.71 16.29 -5.51
C VAL A 208 -3.00 15.93 -6.23
N VAL A 209 -2.93 15.81 -7.55
CA VAL A 209 -4.10 15.49 -8.37
C VAL A 209 -3.83 14.22 -9.15
N TYR A 210 -4.80 13.31 -9.12
CA TYR A 210 -4.77 12.08 -9.91
C TYR A 210 -5.96 12.05 -10.87
N SER A 211 -5.72 11.56 -12.08
CA SER A 211 -6.79 11.26 -13.03
C SER A 211 -7.19 9.79 -12.93
N PHE A 212 -8.48 9.55 -13.06
CA PHE A 212 -9.05 8.20 -13.10
C PHE A 212 -9.72 7.98 -14.45
N THR A 213 -9.68 6.74 -14.92
CA THR A 213 -10.49 6.32 -16.06
C THR A 213 -11.97 6.34 -15.68
N LYS A 214 -12.87 6.34 -16.67
CA LYS A 214 -14.31 6.22 -16.45
C LYS A 214 -14.73 4.94 -15.69
N TYR A 215 -13.84 3.96 -15.59
CA TYR A 215 -14.06 2.72 -14.85
C TYR A 215 -13.53 2.77 -13.41
N GLY A 216 -13.06 3.92 -12.93
CA GLY A 216 -12.57 4.11 -11.58
C GLY A 216 -11.12 3.65 -11.33
N PHE A 217 -10.36 3.31 -12.38
CA PHE A 217 -8.95 2.98 -12.24
C PHE A 217 -8.09 4.24 -12.27
N ALA A 218 -7.19 4.37 -11.30
CA ALA A 218 -6.20 5.44 -11.29
C ALA A 218 -5.31 5.32 -12.53
N ASP A 219 -5.23 6.42 -13.33
CA ASP A 219 -4.47 6.48 -14.58
C ASP A 219 -3.08 7.06 -14.32
N LYS A 220 -3.03 8.29 -13.83
CA LYS A 220 -1.76 8.98 -13.57
C LYS A 220 -1.92 10.20 -12.67
N LYS A 221 -0.78 10.64 -12.14
CA LYS A 221 -0.66 11.96 -11.51
C LYS A 221 -0.81 13.05 -12.58
N VAL A 222 -1.62 14.06 -12.27
CA VAL A 222 -1.83 15.24 -13.13
C VAL A 222 -0.84 16.32 -12.72
N GLU A 223 -0.25 16.98 -13.69
CA GLU A 223 0.69 18.07 -13.45
C GLU A 223 -0.05 19.35 -13.02
N ILE A 224 0.38 19.92 -11.91
CA ILE A 224 -0.03 21.25 -11.46
C ILE A 224 0.96 22.25 -12.05
N ILE A 225 0.51 23.07 -13.01
CA ILE A 225 1.36 24.05 -13.70
C ILE A 225 1.49 25.38 -12.95
N HIS A 226 0.53 25.67 -12.06
CA HIS A 226 0.57 26.84 -11.20
C HIS A 226 -0.17 26.57 -9.90
N SER A 227 0.31 27.15 -8.80
CA SER A 227 -0.38 27.12 -7.51
C SER A 227 -0.17 28.43 -6.77
N GLU A 228 -1.25 28.94 -6.18
CA GLU A 228 -1.25 30.19 -5.44
C GLU A 228 -2.08 30.06 -4.14
N GLN A 229 -1.53 30.56 -3.05
CA GLN A 229 -2.23 30.60 -1.77
C GLN A 229 -3.09 31.85 -1.67
N VAL A 230 -4.39 31.67 -1.54
CA VAL A 230 -5.36 32.77 -1.36
C VAL A 230 -6.03 32.60 0.00
N LYS A 231 -5.54 33.30 1.02
CA LYS A 231 -5.96 33.16 2.43
C LYS A 231 -5.78 31.71 2.93
N LYS A 232 -6.88 31.00 3.18
CA LYS A 232 -6.90 29.59 3.59
C LYS A 232 -7.00 28.62 2.41
N ASP A 233 -7.38 29.14 1.24
CA ASP A 233 -7.60 28.35 0.02
C ASP A 233 -6.32 28.21 -0.77
N LEU A 234 -6.18 27.10 -1.46
CA LEU A 234 -5.12 26.88 -2.44
C LEU A 234 -5.74 26.86 -3.84
N HIS A 235 -5.37 27.81 -4.67
CA HIS A 235 -5.73 27.79 -6.08
C HIS A 235 -4.69 26.97 -6.84
N ILE A 236 -5.13 26.00 -7.62
CA ILE A 236 -4.26 25.18 -8.46
C ILE A 236 -4.72 25.22 -9.91
N THR A 237 -3.79 25.34 -10.82
CA THR A 237 -4.05 25.26 -12.26
C THR A 237 -3.46 23.98 -12.81
N LEU A 238 -4.31 23.21 -13.48
CA LEU A 238 -4.01 21.91 -14.05
C LEU A 238 -3.95 21.98 -15.56
N GLN A 239 -2.96 21.31 -16.16
CA GLN A 239 -2.95 21.07 -17.59
C GLN A 239 -3.45 19.66 -17.90
N LEU A 240 -4.57 19.57 -18.61
CA LEU A 240 -5.20 18.31 -19.00
C LEU A 240 -4.98 18.06 -20.49
N ARG A 241 -4.58 16.85 -20.85
CA ARG A 241 -4.45 16.44 -22.26
C ARG A 241 -5.81 16.34 -22.96
N SER A 242 -6.88 16.01 -22.20
CA SER A 242 -8.28 16.01 -22.60
C SER A 242 -9.15 16.09 -21.36
N VAL A 243 -10.17 16.94 -21.41
CA VAL A 243 -11.13 17.11 -20.28
C VAL A 243 -12.29 16.12 -20.38
N LYS A 244 -12.47 15.45 -21.53
CA LYS A 244 -13.59 14.53 -21.72
C LYS A 244 -13.36 13.20 -20.99
N ASP A 245 -14.33 12.79 -20.18
CA ASP A 245 -14.46 11.47 -19.57
C ASP A 245 -13.41 11.10 -18.52
N ARG A 246 -12.88 12.08 -17.76
CA ARG A 246 -11.96 11.81 -16.66
C ARG A 246 -12.50 12.29 -15.32
N ILE A 247 -12.37 11.44 -14.32
CA ILE A 247 -12.58 11.79 -12.94
C ILE A 247 -11.23 12.26 -12.39
N LEU A 248 -11.22 13.40 -11.71
CA LEU A 248 -10.05 13.90 -11.01
C LEU A 248 -10.26 13.72 -9.51
N GLN A 249 -9.30 13.09 -8.85
CA GLN A 249 -9.20 13.11 -7.40
C GLN A 249 -8.17 14.16 -7.02
N VAL A 250 -8.58 15.09 -6.18
CA VAL A 250 -7.72 16.15 -5.65
C VAL A 250 -7.45 15.86 -4.19
N ILE A 251 -6.21 15.75 -3.81
CA ILE A 251 -5.77 15.51 -2.44
C ILE A 251 -5.06 16.76 -1.96
N GLY A 252 -5.65 17.46 -0.99
CA GLY A 252 -5.02 18.58 -0.33
C GLY A 252 -4.08 18.10 0.79
N ILE A 253 -3.02 18.84 1.02
CA ILE A 253 -2.09 18.61 2.14
C ILE A 253 -2.09 19.88 2.98
N ASN A 254 -2.46 19.76 4.26
CA ASN A 254 -2.46 20.89 5.17
C ASN A 254 -1.03 21.20 5.68
N GLN A 255 -0.92 22.30 6.44
CA GLN A 255 0.37 22.75 6.98
C GLN A 255 1.03 21.77 7.97
N LEU A 256 0.31 20.78 8.50
CA LEU A 256 0.83 19.73 9.37
C LEU A 256 1.16 18.43 8.61
N GLY A 257 1.04 18.44 7.28
CA GLY A 257 1.25 17.25 6.45
C GLY A 257 0.08 16.27 6.44
N GLY A 258 -1.05 16.60 7.09
CA GLY A 258 -2.26 15.79 7.03
C GLY A 258 -2.89 15.83 5.63
N MET A 259 -3.33 14.67 5.14
CA MET A 259 -4.03 14.54 3.87
C MET A 259 -5.48 15.02 4.01
N VAL A 260 -5.96 15.72 3.00
CA VAL A 260 -7.33 16.25 2.92
C VAL A 260 -7.93 15.76 1.62
N ASP A 261 -9.03 15.03 1.73
CA ASP A 261 -9.78 14.50 0.58
C ASP A 261 -11.06 15.32 0.38
N PRO A 262 -11.49 15.56 -0.87
CA PRO A 262 -12.68 16.33 -1.18
C PRO A 262 -13.98 15.68 -0.72
#